data_1d5fdbd110e081937ae6f7c28f8e111c
#
_entry.id   1d5fdbd110e081937ae6f7c28f8e111c
#
_cell.length_a   1.000
_cell.length_b   1.000
_cell.length_c   1.000
_cell.angle_alpha   90.00
_cell.angle_beta   90.00
_cell.angle_gamma   90.00
#
_symmetry.space_group_name_H-M   'P 1'
#
loop_
_entity.id
_entity.type
_entity.pdbx_description
1 polymer ?
#
loop_
_entity_poly.entity_id
_entity_poly.type
_entity_poly.pdbx_seq_one_letter_code
_entity_poly.pdbx_strand_id
1 'polypeptide(L)'
;MPVALITGGSAGLGLALATALAERGWSLIIDARGTPELRSAAATLGPETIALIGDVADPAHRRELAETAAGFGALDLLVNNASSLGPSPLPALANYPLADLTAIHQVNVVAPLGLIQLTLPLLRAADGTIMNISSDAAVEPYPGWGGYGSTKAALDQITAVLAAELGPAHPGLRVYGFDPGDLRTAMHQRAFPGEDISDRPEPATVVPALLRLLDDRPPNGRYRAADLLAHSQSAS
;
A
#
# COMPACT_ATOMS: atom_id res chain seq x y z
N MET A 1 1.43 -13.73 -17.63
CA MET A 1 0.71 -13.56 -16.35
C MET A 1 0.99 -12.15 -15.85
N PRO A 2 0.02 -11.42 -15.33
CA PRO A 2 0.28 -10.11 -14.77
C PRO A 2 1.12 -10.21 -13.50
N VAL A 3 1.92 -9.17 -13.22
CA VAL A 3 2.89 -9.13 -12.12
C VAL A 3 2.52 -8.02 -11.14
N ALA A 4 2.45 -8.34 -9.84
CA ALA A 4 2.25 -7.37 -8.78
C ALA A 4 3.43 -7.35 -7.79
N LEU A 5 3.86 -6.15 -7.43
CA LEU A 5 4.76 -5.88 -6.31
C LEU A 5 3.96 -5.26 -5.17
N ILE A 6 3.89 -5.93 -4.01
CA ILE A 6 3.11 -5.50 -2.85
C ILE A 6 4.04 -5.37 -1.65
N THR A 7 4.28 -4.14 -1.19
CA THR A 7 5.08 -3.94 0.02
C THR A 7 4.25 -4.20 1.28
N GLY A 8 4.88 -4.80 2.30
CA GLY A 8 4.19 -5.23 3.52
C GLY A 8 3.19 -6.35 3.27
N GLY A 9 3.53 -7.29 2.37
CA GLY A 9 2.64 -8.38 1.92
C GLY A 9 2.51 -9.57 2.88
N SER A 10 3.12 -9.54 4.06
CA SER A 10 3.09 -10.67 5.01
C SER A 10 1.89 -10.70 5.94
N ALA A 11 1.10 -9.63 6.01
CA ALA A 11 -0.03 -9.52 6.93
C ALA A 11 -1.04 -8.45 6.47
N GLY A 12 -2.19 -8.39 7.16
CA GLY A 12 -3.17 -7.33 6.99
C GLY A 12 -3.68 -7.17 5.57
N LEU A 13 -3.82 -5.91 5.13
CA LEU A 13 -4.36 -5.59 3.81
C LEU A 13 -3.46 -6.09 2.66
N GLY A 14 -2.13 -5.98 2.83
CA GLY A 14 -1.18 -6.44 1.82
C GLY A 14 -1.30 -7.94 1.55
N LEU A 15 -1.42 -8.76 2.61
CA LEU A 15 -1.62 -10.21 2.48
C LEU A 15 -3.00 -10.54 1.89
N ALA A 16 -4.05 -9.85 2.35
CA ALA A 16 -5.40 -10.10 1.83
C ALA A 16 -5.50 -9.80 0.32
N LEU A 17 -4.89 -8.71 -0.14
CA LEU A 17 -4.82 -8.38 -1.56
C LEU A 17 -3.95 -9.40 -2.32
N ALA A 18 -2.77 -9.76 -1.79
CA ALA A 18 -1.89 -10.75 -2.39
C ALA A 18 -2.61 -12.09 -2.58
N THR A 19 -3.41 -12.53 -1.59
CA THR A 19 -4.21 -13.77 -1.69
C THR A 19 -5.20 -13.69 -2.85
N ALA A 20 -5.96 -12.61 -2.96
CA ALA A 20 -6.94 -12.46 -4.02
C ALA A 20 -6.30 -12.36 -5.42
N LEU A 21 -5.10 -11.78 -5.53
CA LEU A 21 -4.36 -11.73 -6.79
C LEU A 21 -3.75 -13.10 -7.15
N ALA A 22 -3.23 -13.85 -6.17
CA ALA A 22 -2.77 -15.22 -6.38
C ALA A 22 -3.88 -16.13 -6.93
N GLU A 23 -5.09 -16.03 -6.35
CA GLU A 23 -6.29 -16.75 -6.83
C GLU A 23 -6.68 -16.36 -8.27
N ARG A 24 -6.32 -15.16 -8.71
CA ARG A 24 -6.50 -14.68 -10.09
C ARG A 24 -5.35 -15.04 -11.03
N GLY A 25 -4.35 -15.81 -10.55
CA GLY A 25 -3.20 -16.26 -11.35
C GLY A 25 -2.14 -15.19 -11.60
N TRP A 26 -1.98 -14.22 -10.70
CA TRP A 26 -0.91 -13.21 -10.78
C TRP A 26 0.41 -13.78 -10.25
N SER A 27 1.52 -13.38 -10.85
CA SER A 27 2.84 -13.52 -10.23
C SER A 27 3.05 -12.42 -9.22
N LEU A 28 3.52 -12.78 -8.01
CA LEU A 28 3.61 -11.86 -6.89
C LEU A 28 5.05 -11.66 -6.43
N ILE A 29 5.39 -10.42 -6.15
CA ILE A 29 6.57 -10.03 -5.38
C ILE A 29 6.06 -9.40 -4.11
N ILE A 30 6.38 -9.98 -2.97
CA ILE A 30 5.99 -9.46 -1.66
C ILE A 30 7.20 -9.24 -0.79
N ASP A 31 7.15 -8.24 0.08
CA ASP A 31 8.17 -8.02 1.09
C ASP A 31 7.62 -7.89 2.50
N ALA A 32 8.47 -8.06 3.46
CA ALA A 32 8.27 -7.68 4.86
C ALA A 32 9.60 -7.76 5.62
N ARG A 33 9.64 -7.12 6.81
CA ARG A 33 10.78 -7.19 7.72
C ARG A 33 10.84 -8.51 8.50
N GLY A 34 9.67 -9.09 8.81
CA GLY A 34 9.55 -10.34 9.59
C GLY A 34 9.68 -11.58 8.73
N THR A 35 10.69 -12.40 9.01
CA THR A 35 10.98 -13.61 8.24
C THR A 35 9.94 -14.73 8.38
N PRO A 36 9.47 -15.09 9.60
CA PRO A 36 8.52 -16.20 9.75
C PRO A 36 7.18 -15.91 9.07
N GLU A 37 6.63 -14.72 9.28
CA GLU A 37 5.35 -14.30 8.73
C GLU A 37 5.40 -14.22 7.19
N LEU A 38 6.50 -13.69 6.65
CA LEU A 38 6.68 -13.58 5.21
C LEU A 38 6.81 -14.95 4.53
N ARG A 39 7.55 -15.87 5.14
CA ARG A 39 7.67 -17.25 4.63
C ARG A 39 6.33 -18.00 4.67
N SER A 40 5.56 -17.82 5.75
CA SER A 40 4.22 -18.39 5.87
C SER A 40 3.29 -17.84 4.80
N ALA A 41 3.29 -16.52 4.58
CA ALA A 41 2.52 -15.87 3.54
C ALA A 41 2.88 -16.42 2.14
N ALA A 42 4.17 -16.46 1.81
CA ALA A 42 4.63 -16.98 0.50
C ALA A 42 4.22 -18.44 0.27
N ALA A 43 4.32 -19.28 1.30
CA ALA A 43 3.88 -20.68 1.20
C ALA A 43 2.37 -20.81 0.91
N THR A 44 1.56 -19.92 1.48
CA THR A 44 0.11 -19.89 1.25
C THR A 44 -0.26 -19.35 -0.14
N LEU A 45 0.47 -18.33 -0.62
CA LEU A 45 0.23 -17.67 -1.90
C LEU A 45 0.65 -18.52 -3.11
N GLY A 46 1.50 -19.51 -2.90
CA GLY A 46 1.88 -20.46 -3.93
C GLY A 46 3.21 -20.16 -4.65
N PRO A 47 3.60 -21.03 -5.62
CA PRO A 47 4.93 -21.03 -6.21
C PRO A 47 5.25 -19.82 -7.09
N GLU A 48 4.25 -19.10 -7.57
CA GLU A 48 4.43 -17.87 -8.37
C GLU A 48 4.72 -16.63 -7.50
N THR A 49 5.04 -16.84 -6.20
CA THR A 49 5.31 -15.77 -5.25
C THR A 49 6.80 -15.73 -4.89
N ILE A 50 7.42 -14.58 -5.14
CA ILE A 50 8.77 -14.24 -4.67
C ILE A 50 8.63 -13.39 -3.41
N ALA A 51 9.26 -13.84 -2.32
CA ALA A 51 9.23 -13.17 -1.03
C ALA A 51 10.62 -12.65 -0.66
N LEU A 52 10.76 -11.33 -0.48
CA LEU A 52 12.02 -10.66 -0.17
C LEU A 52 11.97 -10.08 1.25
N ILE A 53 12.95 -10.45 2.07
CA ILE A 53 13.03 -9.97 3.46
C ILE A 53 13.82 -8.68 3.48
N GLY A 54 13.21 -7.60 3.96
CA GLY A 54 13.91 -6.32 4.09
C GLY A 54 13.01 -5.19 4.59
N ASP A 55 13.60 -4.02 4.75
CA ASP A 55 12.91 -2.80 5.13
C ASP A 55 12.82 -1.86 3.91
N VAL A 56 11.62 -1.45 3.54
CA VAL A 56 11.41 -0.51 2.43
C VAL A 56 12.10 0.85 2.66
N ALA A 57 12.41 1.19 3.92
CA ALA A 57 13.22 2.37 4.23
C ALA A 57 14.68 2.25 3.73
N ASP A 58 15.20 1.01 3.56
CA ASP A 58 16.53 0.77 3.01
C ASP A 58 16.54 0.95 1.48
N PRO A 59 17.35 1.87 0.93
CA PRO A 59 17.49 2.01 -0.52
C PRO A 59 18.03 0.75 -1.23
N ALA A 60 18.81 -0.08 -0.54
CA ALA A 60 19.33 -1.32 -1.12
C ALA A 60 18.19 -2.33 -1.32
N HIS A 61 17.32 -2.49 -0.32
CA HIS A 61 16.16 -3.36 -0.42
C HIS A 61 15.18 -2.90 -1.53
N ARG A 62 14.94 -1.60 -1.66
CA ARG A 62 14.10 -1.09 -2.77
C ARG A 62 14.68 -1.39 -4.15
N ARG A 63 16.03 -1.35 -4.30
CA ARG A 63 16.68 -1.78 -5.56
C ARG A 63 16.47 -3.27 -5.81
N GLU A 64 16.65 -4.12 -4.81
CA GLU A 64 16.41 -5.55 -4.90
C GLU A 64 14.99 -5.88 -5.34
N LEU A 65 13.98 -5.18 -4.76
CA LEU A 65 12.58 -5.31 -5.18
C LEU A 65 12.37 -4.92 -6.66
N ALA A 66 12.96 -3.80 -7.09
CA ALA A 66 12.85 -3.33 -8.46
C ALA A 66 13.59 -4.24 -9.46
N GLU A 67 14.77 -4.75 -9.11
CA GLU A 67 15.54 -5.73 -9.91
C GLU A 67 14.78 -7.04 -10.05
N THR A 68 14.15 -7.51 -8.98
CA THR A 68 13.29 -8.70 -9.03
C THR A 68 12.09 -8.48 -9.96
N ALA A 69 11.45 -7.32 -9.90
CA ALA A 69 10.37 -6.96 -10.82
C ALA A 69 10.87 -6.87 -12.28
N ALA A 70 12.08 -6.36 -12.50
CA ALA A 70 12.67 -6.27 -13.82
C ALA A 70 12.90 -7.65 -14.45
N GLY A 71 13.09 -8.69 -13.66
CA GLY A 71 13.18 -10.08 -14.13
C GLY A 71 11.93 -10.57 -14.86
N PHE A 72 10.78 -9.97 -14.64
CA PHE A 72 9.52 -10.26 -15.36
C PHE A 72 9.35 -9.42 -16.64
N GLY A 73 10.15 -8.37 -16.84
CA GLY A 73 10.11 -7.49 -18.01
C GLY A 73 9.06 -6.39 -17.97
N ALA A 74 8.01 -6.52 -17.16
CA ALA A 74 6.93 -5.55 -16.98
C ALA A 74 6.36 -5.66 -15.55
N LEU A 75 5.70 -4.60 -15.07
CA LEU A 75 5.03 -4.57 -13.77
C LEU A 75 3.62 -4.00 -13.96
N ASP A 76 2.60 -4.83 -13.75
CA ASP A 76 1.20 -4.43 -13.92
C ASP A 76 0.66 -3.68 -12.70
N LEU A 77 1.17 -3.97 -11.50
CA LEU A 77 0.71 -3.36 -10.26
C LEU A 77 1.85 -3.16 -9.27
N LEU A 78 2.02 -1.93 -8.81
CA LEU A 78 2.80 -1.58 -7.63
C LEU A 78 1.85 -1.15 -6.51
N VAL A 79 1.90 -1.84 -5.36
CA VAL A 79 1.15 -1.47 -4.15
C VAL A 79 2.10 -1.03 -3.05
N ASN A 80 2.15 0.26 -2.79
CA ASN A 80 2.83 0.83 -1.64
C ASN A 80 1.92 0.70 -0.41
N ASN A 81 1.95 -0.47 0.24
CA ASN A 81 1.14 -0.79 1.41
C ASN A 81 1.96 -0.81 2.70
N ALA A 82 3.26 -1.13 2.66
CA ALA A 82 4.12 -1.07 3.84
C ALA A 82 4.02 0.31 4.51
N SER A 83 3.77 0.33 5.82
CA SER A 83 3.57 1.55 6.57
C SER A 83 4.05 1.41 8.01
N SER A 84 4.42 2.52 8.61
CA SER A 84 4.72 2.65 10.03
C SER A 84 3.77 3.64 10.67
N LEU A 85 3.21 3.26 11.82
CA LEU A 85 2.38 4.15 12.65
C LEU A 85 3.23 5.17 13.42
N GLY A 86 4.51 4.84 13.68
CA GLY A 86 5.36 5.55 14.61
C GLY A 86 5.21 5.05 16.05
N PRO A 87 5.43 5.92 17.05
CA PRO A 87 5.31 5.58 18.47
C PRO A 87 3.89 5.13 18.84
N SER A 88 3.82 4.22 19.83
CA SER A 88 2.56 3.81 20.47
C SER A 88 2.75 3.80 21.98
N PRO A 89 1.85 4.44 22.76
CA PRO A 89 0.65 5.19 22.31
C PRO A 89 1.01 6.40 21.48
N LEU A 90 0.05 6.87 20.67
CA LEU A 90 0.24 8.02 19.76
C LEU A 90 0.44 9.31 20.54
N PRO A 91 1.59 10.01 20.42
CA PRO A 91 1.83 11.25 21.14
C PRO A 91 1.12 12.43 20.48
N ALA A 92 0.74 13.42 21.28
CA ALA A 92 0.30 14.70 20.74
C ALA A 92 1.43 15.34 19.90
N LEU A 93 1.06 16.03 18.82
CA LEU A 93 2.03 16.57 17.86
C LEU A 93 3.03 17.54 18.50
N ALA A 94 2.61 18.32 19.51
CA ALA A 94 3.49 19.22 20.27
C ALA A 94 4.63 18.50 21.00
N ASN A 95 4.47 17.21 21.31
CA ASN A 95 5.44 16.37 22.00
C ASN A 95 5.98 15.23 21.14
N TYR A 96 5.72 15.28 19.82
CA TYR A 96 6.12 14.19 18.93
C TYR A 96 7.65 14.14 18.78
N PRO A 97 8.31 13.00 19.02
CA PRO A 97 9.75 12.91 18.86
C PRO A 97 10.13 13.08 17.38
N LEU A 98 10.99 14.08 17.08
CA LEU A 98 11.35 14.39 15.69
C LEU A 98 12.12 13.27 14.99
N ALA A 99 12.88 12.48 15.73
CA ALA A 99 13.55 11.29 15.18
C ALA A 99 12.52 10.25 14.67
N ASP A 100 11.45 10.02 15.44
CA ASP A 100 10.38 9.11 15.05
C ASP A 100 9.58 9.67 13.88
N LEU A 101 9.34 10.99 13.85
CA LEU A 101 8.72 11.66 12.70
C LEU A 101 9.54 11.44 11.43
N THR A 102 10.85 11.63 11.50
CA THR A 102 11.75 11.37 10.38
C THR A 102 11.68 9.90 9.94
N ALA A 103 11.71 8.97 10.89
CA ALA A 103 11.66 7.54 10.61
C ALA A 103 10.36 7.13 9.89
N ILE A 104 9.20 7.62 10.36
CA ILE A 104 7.93 7.28 9.68
C ILE A 104 7.80 7.91 8.30
N HIS A 105 8.36 9.11 8.08
CA HIS A 105 8.43 9.71 6.76
C HIS A 105 9.31 8.90 5.80
N GLN A 106 10.41 8.30 6.27
CA GLN A 106 11.22 7.40 5.45
C GLN A 106 10.43 6.20 4.94
N VAL A 107 9.61 5.58 5.81
CA VAL A 107 8.79 4.41 5.45
C VAL A 107 7.58 4.80 4.60
N ASN A 108 6.81 5.81 5.04
CA ASN A 108 5.48 6.08 4.48
C ASN A 108 5.51 7.03 3.26
N VAL A 109 6.60 7.76 3.03
CA VAL A 109 6.69 8.81 2.00
C VAL A 109 7.87 8.56 1.06
N VAL A 110 9.09 8.51 1.62
CA VAL A 110 10.32 8.40 0.81
C VAL A 110 10.43 7.03 0.15
N ALA A 111 10.09 5.97 0.87
CA ALA A 111 10.15 4.61 0.34
C ALA A 111 9.17 4.39 -0.84
N PRO A 112 7.87 4.75 -0.72
CA PRO A 112 6.94 4.69 -1.84
C PRO A 112 7.42 5.45 -3.07
N LEU A 113 7.83 6.71 -2.92
CA LEU A 113 8.33 7.50 -4.04
C LEU A 113 9.59 6.88 -4.67
N GLY A 114 10.54 6.43 -3.83
CA GLY A 114 11.76 5.79 -4.31
C GLY A 114 11.49 4.49 -5.08
N LEU A 115 10.53 3.68 -4.62
CA LEU A 115 10.14 2.45 -5.31
C LEU A 115 9.40 2.75 -6.62
N ILE A 116 8.52 3.76 -6.63
CA ILE A 116 7.87 4.22 -7.87
C ILE A 116 8.94 4.64 -8.89
N GLN A 117 9.93 5.45 -8.51
CA GLN A 117 10.99 5.90 -9.42
C GLN A 117 11.78 4.74 -10.02
N LEU A 118 12.10 3.72 -9.22
CA LEU A 118 12.84 2.54 -9.67
C LEU A 118 12.04 1.64 -10.60
N THR A 119 10.72 1.51 -10.37
CA THR A 119 9.84 0.61 -11.13
C THR A 119 9.08 1.30 -12.26
N LEU A 120 9.15 2.62 -12.37
CA LEU A 120 8.40 3.39 -13.37
C LEU A 120 8.59 2.93 -14.82
N PRO A 121 9.81 2.56 -15.28
CA PRO A 121 9.96 2.02 -16.63
C PRO A 121 9.15 0.75 -16.87
N LEU A 122 9.07 -0.15 -15.88
CA LEU A 122 8.31 -1.41 -15.94
C LEU A 122 6.79 -1.16 -15.94
N LEU A 123 6.34 -0.22 -15.08
CA LEU A 123 4.95 0.20 -15.01
C LEU A 123 4.48 0.85 -16.31
N ARG A 124 5.34 1.65 -16.95
CA ARG A 124 5.05 2.25 -18.27
C ARG A 124 4.94 1.19 -19.37
N ALA A 125 5.80 0.16 -19.32
CA ALA A 125 5.78 -0.93 -20.31
C ALA A 125 4.49 -1.77 -20.26
N ALA A 126 3.84 -1.84 -19.07
CA ALA A 126 2.62 -2.60 -18.85
C ALA A 126 1.32 -1.76 -18.90
N ASP A 127 1.40 -0.43 -19.11
CA ASP A 127 0.29 0.46 -18.77
C ASP A 127 -0.25 0.19 -17.36
N GLY A 128 0.67 -0.05 -16.42
CA GLY A 128 0.41 -0.57 -15.08
C GLY A 128 -0.32 0.40 -14.15
N THR A 129 -0.49 -0.04 -12.92
CA THR A 129 -1.16 0.73 -11.86
C THR A 129 -0.20 0.96 -10.69
N ILE A 130 -0.10 2.19 -10.22
CA ILE A 130 0.49 2.58 -8.94
C ILE A 130 -0.64 2.76 -7.95
N MET A 131 -0.61 2.03 -6.84
CA MET A 131 -1.58 2.12 -5.76
C MET A 131 -0.88 2.44 -4.46
N ASN A 132 -1.12 3.64 -3.94
CA ASN A 132 -0.60 4.10 -2.66
C ASN A 132 -1.69 3.96 -1.59
N ILE A 133 -1.43 3.18 -0.54
CA ILE A 133 -2.40 3.01 0.55
C ILE A 133 -2.37 4.25 1.44
N SER A 134 -3.46 4.99 1.40
CA SER A 134 -3.73 6.21 2.16
C SER A 134 -4.47 5.91 3.49
N SER A 135 -5.09 6.91 4.06
CA SER A 135 -5.91 6.84 5.27
C SER A 135 -6.79 8.09 5.34
N ASP A 136 -7.89 8.02 6.06
CA ASP A 136 -8.69 9.19 6.46
C ASP A 136 -7.86 10.20 7.28
N ALA A 137 -6.89 9.73 8.08
CA ALA A 137 -5.94 10.59 8.80
C ALA A 137 -5.10 11.50 7.89
N ALA A 138 -5.11 11.29 6.57
CA ALA A 138 -4.50 12.22 5.61
C ALA A 138 -5.29 13.52 5.46
N VAL A 139 -6.59 13.49 5.73
CA VAL A 139 -7.54 14.60 5.48
C VAL A 139 -8.28 15.05 6.74
N GLU A 140 -8.41 14.17 7.74
CA GLU A 140 -9.10 14.47 8.99
C GLU A 140 -8.11 14.74 10.14
N PRO A 141 -8.30 15.83 10.91
CA PRO A 141 -7.34 16.25 11.95
C PRO A 141 -7.58 15.55 13.29
N TYR A 142 -7.31 14.27 13.39
CA TYR A 142 -7.45 13.51 14.63
C TYR A 142 -6.34 13.83 15.65
N PRO A 143 -6.66 14.16 16.91
CA PRO A 143 -5.67 14.31 17.96
C PRO A 143 -4.82 13.04 18.14
N GLY A 144 -3.50 13.19 18.27
CA GLY A 144 -2.55 12.06 18.36
C GLY A 144 -2.08 11.50 17.02
N TRP A 145 -2.84 11.68 15.95
CA TRP A 145 -2.51 11.12 14.63
C TRP A 145 -1.60 12.02 13.77
N GLY A 146 -1.16 13.17 14.30
CA GLY A 146 -0.44 14.18 13.50
C GLY A 146 0.85 13.67 12.86
N GLY A 147 1.60 12.78 13.50
CA GLY A 147 2.78 12.16 12.90
C GLY A 147 2.41 11.28 11.70
N TYR A 148 1.54 10.30 11.91
CA TYR A 148 1.09 9.39 10.85
C TYR A 148 0.30 10.13 9.75
N GLY A 149 -0.69 10.93 10.15
CA GLY A 149 -1.54 11.68 9.22
C GLY A 149 -0.74 12.59 8.29
N SER A 150 0.30 13.29 8.81
CA SER A 150 1.18 14.10 7.97
C SER A 150 1.88 13.28 6.88
N THR A 151 2.26 12.04 7.16
CA THR A 151 2.86 11.16 6.14
C THR A 151 1.86 10.73 5.09
N LYS A 152 0.62 10.44 5.49
CA LYS A 152 -0.42 10.03 4.54
C LYS A 152 -0.91 11.20 3.70
N ALA A 153 -0.99 12.41 4.25
CA ALA A 153 -1.24 13.63 3.49
C ALA A 153 -0.12 13.91 2.47
N ALA A 154 1.15 13.73 2.86
CA ALA A 154 2.28 13.86 1.94
C ALA A 154 2.21 12.82 0.81
N LEU A 155 1.86 11.56 1.12
CA LEU A 155 1.72 10.51 0.12
C LEU A 155 0.54 10.78 -0.83
N ASP A 156 -0.58 11.28 -0.34
CA ASP A 156 -1.73 11.69 -1.16
C ASP A 156 -1.36 12.82 -2.13
N GLN A 157 -0.60 13.82 -1.66
CA GLN A 157 -0.11 14.89 -2.52
C GLN A 157 0.86 14.37 -3.59
N ILE A 158 1.80 13.48 -3.24
CA ILE A 158 2.70 12.82 -4.20
C ILE A 158 1.88 12.04 -5.24
N THR A 159 0.87 11.32 -4.81
CA THR A 159 -0.04 10.55 -5.68
C THR A 159 -0.72 11.47 -6.70
N ALA A 160 -1.26 12.60 -6.25
CA ALA A 160 -1.94 13.57 -7.11
C ALA A 160 -0.98 14.22 -8.12
N VAL A 161 0.23 14.59 -7.69
CA VAL A 161 1.25 15.18 -8.57
C VAL A 161 1.72 14.16 -9.61
N LEU A 162 2.02 12.92 -9.21
CA LEU A 162 2.39 11.86 -10.15
C LEU A 162 1.29 11.59 -11.19
N ALA A 163 0.04 11.59 -10.77
CA ALA A 163 -1.10 11.44 -11.68
C ALA A 163 -1.16 12.56 -12.73
N ALA A 164 -0.89 13.80 -12.31
CA ALA A 164 -0.88 14.96 -13.21
C ALA A 164 0.32 14.96 -14.16
N GLU A 165 1.51 14.55 -13.68
CA GLU A 165 2.75 14.52 -14.48
C GLU A 165 2.78 13.35 -15.47
N LEU A 166 2.31 12.18 -15.07
CA LEU A 166 2.40 10.96 -15.88
C LEU A 166 1.21 10.80 -16.83
N GLY A 167 0.01 11.23 -16.44
CA GLY A 167 -1.21 11.03 -17.22
C GLY A 167 -1.15 11.50 -18.67
N PRO A 168 -0.67 12.71 -18.97
CA PRO A 168 -0.61 13.21 -20.35
C PRO A 168 0.29 12.39 -21.29
N ALA A 169 1.42 11.90 -20.77
CA ALA A 169 2.41 11.13 -21.54
C ALA A 169 2.13 9.62 -21.55
N HIS A 170 1.40 9.13 -20.56
CA HIS A 170 1.12 7.71 -20.34
C HIS A 170 -0.36 7.51 -19.96
N PRO A 171 -1.31 7.71 -20.90
CA PRO A 171 -2.74 7.67 -20.60
C PRO A 171 -3.24 6.29 -20.16
N GLY A 172 -2.49 5.24 -20.44
CA GLY A 172 -2.75 3.89 -19.95
C GLY A 172 -2.34 3.65 -18.49
N LEU A 173 -1.34 4.38 -17.96
CA LEU A 173 -0.89 4.22 -16.60
C LEU A 173 -1.88 4.82 -15.59
N ARG A 174 -2.11 4.14 -14.48
CA ARG A 174 -2.98 4.61 -13.40
C ARG A 174 -2.21 4.89 -12.13
N VAL A 175 -2.63 5.95 -11.43
CA VAL A 175 -2.07 6.35 -10.12
C VAL A 175 -3.21 6.60 -9.15
N TYR A 176 -3.32 5.76 -8.13
CA TYR A 176 -4.40 5.79 -7.15
C TYR A 176 -3.87 5.99 -5.73
N GLY A 177 -4.52 6.87 -4.97
CA GLY A 177 -4.54 6.84 -3.52
C GLY A 177 -5.74 6.02 -3.05
N PHE A 178 -5.54 5.01 -2.24
CA PHE A 178 -6.61 4.18 -1.73
C PHE A 178 -6.70 4.25 -0.22
N ASP A 179 -7.83 4.72 0.27
CA ASP A 179 -8.17 4.76 1.69
C ASP A 179 -9.04 3.54 2.05
N PRO A 180 -8.49 2.58 2.78
CA PRO A 180 -9.21 1.36 3.14
C PRO A 180 -10.23 1.56 4.28
N GLY A 181 -10.16 2.68 5.01
CA GLY A 181 -10.82 2.87 6.28
C GLY A 181 -10.16 2.08 7.42
N ASP A 182 -10.82 2.04 8.57
CA ASP A 182 -10.36 1.30 9.73
C ASP A 182 -10.48 -0.21 9.53
N LEU A 183 -9.37 -0.93 9.69
CA LEU A 183 -9.31 -2.37 9.52
C LEU A 183 -8.76 -3.05 10.78
N ARG A 184 -9.26 -4.24 11.09
CA ARG A 184 -8.75 -5.07 12.18
C ARG A 184 -7.37 -5.65 11.84
N THR A 185 -6.34 -4.88 12.16
CA THR A 185 -4.93 -5.22 11.89
C THR A 185 -4.08 -5.01 13.14
N ALA A 186 -2.92 -5.66 13.19
CA ALA A 186 -1.94 -5.44 14.25
C ALA A 186 -1.48 -3.97 14.31
N MET A 187 -1.42 -3.27 13.17
CA MET A 187 -1.09 -1.85 13.11
C MET A 187 -2.18 -0.99 13.75
N HIS A 188 -3.45 -1.27 13.45
CA HIS A 188 -4.59 -0.56 14.06
C HIS A 188 -4.66 -0.83 15.56
N GLN A 189 -4.45 -2.08 16.01
CA GLN A 189 -4.38 -2.41 17.43
C GLN A 189 -3.30 -1.63 18.18
N ARG A 190 -2.17 -1.35 17.53
CA ARG A 190 -1.12 -0.51 18.12
C ARG A 190 -1.52 0.97 18.24
N ALA A 191 -2.44 1.47 17.43
CA ALA A 191 -2.99 2.80 17.58
C ALA A 191 -3.92 2.92 18.80
N PHE A 192 -4.56 1.81 19.17
CA PHE A 192 -5.51 1.70 20.29
C PHE A 192 -5.04 0.61 21.27
N PRO A 193 -3.93 0.85 22.02
CA PRO A 193 -3.38 -0.15 22.93
C PRO A 193 -4.34 -0.42 24.10
N GLY A 194 -4.71 -1.70 24.27
CA GLY A 194 -5.62 -2.14 25.33
C GLY A 194 -7.11 -1.97 25.02
N GLU A 195 -7.47 -1.44 23.88
CA GLU A 195 -8.86 -1.36 23.44
C GLU A 195 -9.24 -2.60 22.61
N ASP A 196 -10.51 -2.97 22.65
CA ASP A 196 -11.05 -3.99 21.76
C ASP A 196 -11.38 -3.37 20.40
N ILE A 197 -10.75 -3.88 19.35
CA ILE A 197 -10.97 -3.47 17.95
C ILE A 197 -11.67 -4.57 17.15
N SER A 198 -12.32 -5.53 17.81
CA SER A 198 -13.00 -6.65 17.14
C SER A 198 -14.19 -6.21 16.30
N ASP A 199 -14.73 -5.02 16.54
CA ASP A 199 -15.77 -4.37 15.75
C ASP A 199 -15.26 -3.83 14.39
N ARG A 200 -13.95 -3.72 14.20
CA ARG A 200 -13.36 -3.29 12.93
C ARG A 200 -13.42 -4.42 11.91
N PRO A 201 -13.73 -4.11 10.63
CA PRO A 201 -13.80 -5.12 9.58
C PRO A 201 -12.43 -5.76 9.32
N GLU A 202 -12.46 -7.03 8.90
CA GLU A 202 -11.27 -7.73 8.45
C GLU A 202 -10.72 -7.12 7.15
N PRO A 203 -9.39 -7.15 6.93
CA PRO A 203 -8.78 -6.62 5.71
C PRO A 203 -9.35 -7.17 4.40
N ALA A 204 -9.78 -8.44 4.39
CA ALA A 204 -10.37 -9.07 3.22
C ALA A 204 -11.67 -8.39 2.74
N THR A 205 -12.39 -7.71 3.63
CA THR A 205 -13.68 -7.05 3.30
C THR A 205 -13.53 -5.89 2.33
N VAL A 206 -12.37 -5.25 2.26
CA VAL A 206 -12.11 -4.11 1.36
C VAL A 206 -11.36 -4.50 0.09
N VAL A 207 -10.90 -5.74 -0.01
CA VAL A 207 -10.22 -6.27 -1.22
C VAL A 207 -11.07 -6.13 -2.48
N PRO A 208 -12.40 -6.38 -2.47
CA PRO A 208 -13.23 -6.17 -3.65
C PRO A 208 -13.17 -4.72 -4.19
N ALA A 209 -13.03 -3.71 -3.32
CA ALA A 209 -12.86 -2.32 -3.75
C ALA A 209 -11.51 -2.09 -4.44
N LEU A 210 -10.44 -2.70 -3.94
CA LEU A 210 -9.11 -2.65 -4.59
C LEU A 210 -9.13 -3.33 -5.96
N LEU A 211 -9.73 -4.51 -6.06
CA LEU A 211 -9.86 -5.25 -7.31
C LEU A 211 -10.68 -4.47 -8.34
N ARG A 212 -11.72 -3.78 -7.89
CA ARG A 212 -12.52 -2.92 -8.76
C ARG A 212 -11.71 -1.77 -9.37
N LEU A 213 -10.80 -1.15 -8.62
CA LEU A 213 -9.90 -0.14 -9.18
C LEU A 213 -8.99 -0.71 -10.28
N LEU A 214 -8.58 -1.97 -10.15
CA LEU A 214 -7.77 -2.65 -11.15
C LEU A 214 -8.59 -3.03 -12.39
N ASP A 215 -9.81 -3.54 -12.18
CA ASP A 215 -10.66 -4.06 -13.25
C ASP A 215 -11.30 -2.91 -14.06
N ASP A 216 -11.91 -1.92 -13.38
CA ASP A 216 -12.65 -0.81 -14.01
C ASP A 216 -11.73 0.32 -14.50
N ARG A 217 -10.50 0.42 -13.95
CA ARG A 217 -9.49 1.44 -14.31
C ARG A 217 -10.05 2.87 -14.35
N PRO A 218 -10.76 3.35 -13.30
CA PRO A 218 -11.34 4.69 -13.29
C PRO A 218 -10.24 5.78 -13.42
N PRO A 219 -10.61 7.06 -13.60
CA PRO A 219 -9.66 8.16 -13.61
C PRO A 219 -8.71 8.15 -12.41
N ASN A 220 -7.48 8.68 -12.59
CA ASN A 220 -6.53 8.86 -11.50
C ASN A 220 -7.16 9.67 -10.35
N GLY A 221 -6.84 9.32 -9.10
CA GLY A 221 -7.39 10.02 -7.95
C GLY A 221 -7.29 9.27 -6.63
N ARG A 222 -7.89 9.86 -5.61
CA ARG A 222 -8.04 9.26 -4.28
C ARG A 222 -9.42 8.61 -4.17
N TYR A 223 -9.45 7.35 -3.74
CA TYR A 223 -10.64 6.54 -3.61
C TYR A 223 -10.76 5.99 -2.19
N ARG A 224 -11.98 5.94 -1.66
CA ARG A 224 -12.29 5.30 -0.39
C ARG A 224 -12.95 3.95 -0.65
N ALA A 225 -12.56 2.94 0.12
CA ALA A 225 -13.16 1.61 0.01
C ALA A 225 -14.69 1.65 0.17
N ALA A 226 -15.18 2.42 1.15
CA ALA A 226 -16.60 2.54 1.44
C ALA A 226 -17.41 3.04 0.23
N ASP A 227 -16.88 4.04 -0.50
CA ASP A 227 -17.56 4.62 -1.66
C ASP A 227 -17.62 3.62 -2.83
N LEU A 228 -16.53 2.89 -3.07
CA LEU A 228 -16.48 1.88 -4.10
C LEU A 228 -17.41 0.69 -3.81
N LEU A 229 -17.50 0.26 -2.54
CA LEU A 229 -18.37 -0.84 -2.14
C LEU A 229 -19.86 -0.47 -2.18
N ALA A 230 -20.22 0.77 -1.82
CA ALA A 230 -21.61 1.24 -1.85
C ALA A 230 -22.21 1.23 -3.27
N HIS A 231 -21.39 1.60 -4.28
CA HIS A 231 -21.84 1.59 -5.69
C HIS A 231 -22.11 0.17 -6.23
N SER A 232 -21.57 -0.86 -5.60
CA SER A 232 -21.82 -2.26 -6.01
C SER A 232 -23.20 -2.77 -5.58
N GLN A 233 -23.76 -2.23 -4.49
CA GLN A 233 -25.06 -2.63 -3.96
C GLN A 233 -26.25 -1.96 -4.67
N SER A 234 -25.98 -0.84 -5.36
CA SER A 234 -27.01 -0.12 -6.12
C SER A 234 -27.15 -0.55 -7.58
N ALA A 235 -26.28 -1.45 -8.05
CA ALA A 235 -26.26 -1.95 -9.42
C ALA A 235 -26.76 -3.41 -9.54
N SER A 236 -27.17 -4.04 -8.44
CA SER A 236 -27.75 -5.37 -8.35
C SER A 236 -29.23 -5.30 -7.98
#